data_0230f36445aa06c72063abfac0f31193
#
_entry.id   0230f36445aa06c72063abfac0f31193
#
_cell.length_a   1.000
_cell.length_b   1.000
_cell.length_c   1.000
_cell.angle_alpha   90.00
_cell.angle_beta   90.00
_cell.angle_gamma   90.00
#
_symmetry.space_group_name_H-M   'P 1'
#
loop_
_entity.id
_entity.type
_entity.pdbx_description
1 polymer ?
#
loop_
_entity_poly.entity_id
_entity_poly.type
_entity_poly.pdbx_seq_one_letter_code
_entity_poly.pdbx_strand_id
1 'polypeptide(L)'
;MDPSEKASFVSVSIADEEVASITGTRVDGDNVYVALQSNSLGTTTLVAVLEDKIAECAVTVAPIAVESIILDKTSIDINMYDTYTLKAEVKPENATNPIIDWTSSDDRIATVSRGVVTGIREGKATITAAFGGVETKCEVNVHMVHAESLTLDVTSKEIAEGETFIVTATVLPKNVTSKTMTWSVSKTSVASFEVIDVDIKDNIVAARVTGLEPGEAVLSVECSGLTAECALTVKSVSIPEGKPKVGDYYYSDGTWSDGGLLSINDDGTDPVWKDVKPAPEAGKTVIGIVFQTDAKRISATEKAAGHTNGLVMAVRTAHGEKSMFTRYSFDSDFEKIPNKKLGTSWYGDIEGYNWTEEIKKAYPGDKISLCPAFDFTTRDFQPSAPAGTSGWYVPSIGQVWDMMANLGGGEVAAQIKEARTYTADISYYWRDHGRMSLTYDPIEKLNSCMSQIPDSEKENFTHSNKRGESNLCEILSSSLYDNTDGNVCVFWLYDDGQIEFEIDWSNNTYVCRPILSF
;
A
#
# COMPACT_ATOMS: atom_id res chain seq x y z
N MET A 1 32.81 87.16 -37.84
CA MET A 1 32.59 86.18 -36.82
C MET A 1 33.76 85.23 -36.87
N ASP A 2 34.39 84.99 -35.73
CA ASP A 2 35.49 84.03 -35.60
C ASP A 2 34.95 82.68 -35.98
N PRO A 3 35.66 81.83 -36.77
CA PRO A 3 35.22 80.50 -37.09
C PRO A 3 34.84 79.65 -35.87
N SER A 4 35.51 79.82 -34.73
CA SER A 4 35.19 79.19 -33.48
C SER A 4 33.86 79.61 -32.88
N GLU A 5 33.38 80.83 -33.11
CA GLU A 5 32.07 81.32 -32.71
C GLU A 5 30.95 80.69 -33.58
N LYS A 6 31.21 80.37 -34.85
CA LYS A 6 30.22 79.74 -35.74
C LYS A 6 29.95 78.34 -35.39
N ALA A 7 30.94 77.57 -34.88
CA ALA A 7 30.76 76.18 -34.45
C ALA A 7 29.75 76.07 -33.31
N SER A 8 29.58 77.10 -32.46
CA SER A 8 28.59 77.11 -31.37
C SER A 8 27.13 77.22 -31.81
N PHE A 9 26.88 77.55 -33.08
CA PHE A 9 25.55 77.67 -33.69
C PHE A 9 25.15 76.47 -34.55
N VAL A 10 25.98 75.43 -34.59
CA VAL A 10 25.61 74.17 -35.28
C VAL A 10 24.53 73.47 -34.51
N SER A 11 23.38 73.27 -35.10
CA SER A 11 22.38 72.35 -34.56
C SER A 11 22.59 70.97 -35.12
N VAL A 12 22.50 69.94 -34.26
CA VAL A 12 22.63 68.55 -34.65
C VAL A 12 21.35 67.76 -34.26
N SER A 13 20.88 66.95 -35.16
CA SER A 13 19.75 66.04 -34.94
C SER A 13 19.99 64.69 -35.59
N ILE A 14 19.25 63.69 -35.14
CA ILE A 14 19.27 62.35 -35.73
C ILE A 14 17.87 62.03 -36.27
N ALA A 15 17.80 61.46 -37.47
CA ALA A 15 16.55 61.29 -38.17
C ALA A 15 15.67 60.14 -37.52
N ASP A 16 16.31 59.12 -36.95
CA ASP A 16 15.62 58.07 -36.27
C ASP A 16 16.32 57.78 -34.94
N GLU A 17 15.71 58.21 -33.83
CA GLU A 17 16.23 58.06 -32.47
C GLU A 17 16.04 56.61 -31.95
N GLU A 18 15.19 55.78 -32.58
CA GLU A 18 15.08 54.36 -32.25
C GLU A 18 16.34 53.60 -32.67
N VAL A 19 17.02 54.02 -33.74
CA VAL A 19 18.27 53.41 -34.21
C VAL A 19 19.47 53.95 -33.42
N ALA A 20 19.60 55.27 -33.28
CA ALA A 20 20.65 55.90 -32.49
C ALA A 20 20.19 57.24 -31.92
N SER A 21 20.67 57.62 -30.75
CA SER A 21 20.37 58.90 -30.10
C SER A 21 21.63 59.67 -29.79
N ILE A 22 21.48 61.00 -29.76
CA ILE A 22 22.56 61.92 -29.40
C ILE A 22 22.64 62.00 -27.87
N THR A 23 23.77 61.66 -27.31
CA THR A 23 24.01 61.66 -25.84
C THR A 23 24.79 62.92 -25.39
N GLY A 24 25.40 63.62 -26.31
CA GLY A 24 26.12 64.83 -25.99
C GLY A 24 26.76 65.49 -27.23
N THR A 25 27.00 66.80 -27.11
CA THR A 25 27.75 67.55 -28.10
C THR A 25 28.86 68.37 -27.42
N ARG A 26 30.01 68.46 -28.04
CA ARG A 26 31.14 69.29 -27.58
C ARG A 26 31.73 70.04 -28.72
N VAL A 27 31.96 71.32 -28.51
CA VAL A 27 32.66 72.21 -29.46
C VAL A 27 34.13 72.31 -29.02
N ASP A 28 35.05 72.20 -29.99
CA ASP A 28 36.47 72.34 -29.76
C ASP A 28 37.10 73.00 -31.00
N GLY A 29 37.41 74.31 -30.90
CA GLY A 29 37.78 75.12 -32.03
C GLY A 29 36.65 75.15 -33.08
N ASP A 30 37.00 74.86 -34.33
CA ASP A 30 36.05 74.80 -35.46
C ASP A 30 35.30 73.52 -35.62
N ASN A 31 35.49 72.54 -34.67
CA ASN A 31 34.90 71.22 -34.75
C ASN A 31 33.78 71.06 -33.74
N VAL A 32 32.69 70.39 -34.19
CA VAL A 32 31.60 69.91 -33.34
C VAL A 32 31.71 68.41 -33.26
N TYR A 33 31.89 67.85 -32.05
CA TYR A 33 31.91 66.44 -31.75
C TYR A 33 30.51 66.03 -31.23
N VAL A 34 29.95 64.98 -31.83
CA VAL A 34 28.65 64.46 -31.44
C VAL A 34 28.86 63.02 -30.87
N ALA A 35 28.48 62.85 -29.64
CA ALA A 35 28.45 61.53 -29.04
C ALA A 35 27.12 60.83 -29.33
N LEU A 36 27.16 59.58 -29.84
CA LEU A 36 25.99 58.81 -30.19
C LEU A 36 25.93 57.56 -29.30
N GLN A 37 24.71 57.23 -28.95
CA GLN A 37 24.36 55.94 -28.33
C GLN A 37 23.59 55.13 -29.36
N SER A 38 24.02 53.87 -29.60
CA SER A 38 23.27 52.91 -30.41
C SER A 38 22.09 52.39 -29.61
N ASN A 39 20.89 52.35 -30.17
CA ASN A 39 19.65 51.90 -29.52
C ASN A 39 19.13 50.59 -30.14
N SER A 40 19.01 50.54 -31.48
CA SER A 40 18.59 49.32 -32.21
C SER A 40 19.35 49.18 -33.54
N LEU A 41 19.32 47.95 -34.09
CA LEU A 41 19.94 47.69 -35.39
C LEU A 41 19.20 48.45 -36.50
N GLY A 42 19.97 49.10 -37.39
CA GLY A 42 19.38 49.84 -38.49
C GLY A 42 20.33 50.93 -39.02
N THR A 43 19.83 51.74 -39.90
CA THR A 43 20.55 52.92 -40.43
C THR A 43 19.70 54.19 -40.23
N THR A 44 20.32 55.20 -39.70
CA THR A 44 19.73 56.51 -39.50
C THR A 44 20.67 57.62 -40.07
N THR A 45 20.25 58.84 -40.10
CA THR A 45 21.04 59.96 -40.60
C THR A 45 21.24 60.97 -39.49
N LEU A 46 22.50 61.27 -39.18
CA LEU A 46 22.89 62.44 -38.38
C LEU A 46 22.92 63.65 -39.28
N VAL A 47 22.16 64.66 -38.93
CA VAL A 47 22.06 65.92 -39.68
C VAL A 47 22.66 67.04 -38.85
N ALA A 48 23.59 67.80 -39.44
CA ALA A 48 24.16 69.03 -38.87
C ALA A 48 23.77 70.23 -39.74
N VAL A 49 23.26 71.24 -39.10
CA VAL A 49 22.81 72.50 -39.80
C VAL A 49 23.52 73.67 -39.21
N LEU A 50 24.16 74.44 -40.09
CA LEU A 50 24.72 75.78 -39.80
C LEU A 50 24.22 76.78 -40.81
N GLU A 51 23.42 77.71 -40.35
CA GLU A 51 22.76 78.70 -41.20
C GLU A 51 21.94 77.99 -42.34
N ASP A 52 22.35 78.15 -43.61
CA ASP A 52 21.74 77.56 -44.80
C ASP A 52 22.48 76.30 -45.27
N LYS A 53 23.49 75.88 -44.55
CA LYS A 53 24.32 74.68 -44.87
C LYS A 53 23.86 73.47 -44.08
N ILE A 54 23.65 72.41 -44.79
CA ILE A 54 23.29 71.07 -44.22
C ILE A 54 24.40 70.07 -44.55
N ALA A 55 24.81 69.32 -43.56
CA ALA A 55 25.69 68.17 -43.73
C ALA A 55 25.00 66.95 -43.15
N GLU A 56 25.06 65.83 -43.87
CA GLU A 56 24.46 64.55 -43.48
C GLU A 56 25.53 63.51 -43.35
N CYS A 57 25.35 62.60 -42.33
CA CYS A 57 26.18 61.47 -42.10
C CYS A 57 25.30 60.25 -41.85
N ALA A 58 25.45 59.23 -42.68
CA ALA A 58 24.78 57.95 -42.44
C ALA A 58 25.41 57.29 -41.21
N VAL A 59 24.56 56.92 -40.27
CA VAL A 59 24.92 56.18 -39.05
C VAL A 59 24.30 54.79 -39.15
N THR A 60 25.11 53.74 -39.21
CA THR A 60 24.65 52.34 -39.26
C THR A 60 25.01 51.67 -37.95
N VAL A 61 23.99 51.12 -37.29
CA VAL A 61 24.11 50.24 -36.15
C VAL A 61 24.03 48.81 -36.68
N ALA A 62 25.15 48.15 -36.74
CA ALA A 62 25.26 46.78 -37.24
C ALA A 62 25.39 45.77 -36.10
N PRO A 63 24.91 44.48 -36.27
CA PRO A 63 25.10 43.46 -35.28
C PRO A 63 26.60 43.20 -35.08
N ILE A 64 26.99 43.00 -33.82
CA ILE A 64 28.32 42.48 -33.49
C ILE A 64 28.27 40.97 -33.64
N ALA A 65 29.02 40.45 -34.62
CA ALA A 65 29.05 39.05 -34.92
C ALA A 65 29.77 38.26 -33.82
N VAL A 66 29.35 37.00 -33.65
CA VAL A 66 30.09 36.03 -32.84
C VAL A 66 31.36 35.62 -33.57
N GLU A 67 32.51 35.71 -32.92
CA GLU A 67 33.83 35.32 -33.44
C GLU A 67 34.21 33.93 -33.00
N SER A 68 33.85 33.57 -31.76
CA SER A 68 34.10 32.22 -31.22
C SER A 68 33.08 31.85 -30.14
N ILE A 69 32.85 30.53 -30.01
CA ILE A 69 32.10 29.91 -28.93
C ILE A 69 33.09 29.00 -28.18
N ILE A 70 33.21 29.14 -26.87
CA ILE A 70 34.12 28.35 -26.03
C ILE A 70 33.27 27.53 -25.07
N LEU A 71 33.45 26.21 -25.07
CA LEU A 71 32.83 25.32 -24.08
C LEU A 71 33.76 25.16 -22.87
N ASP A 72 33.16 25.01 -21.69
CA ASP A 72 33.88 24.71 -20.45
C ASP A 72 34.55 23.32 -20.47
N LYS A 73 34.05 22.43 -21.34
CA LYS A 73 34.59 21.08 -21.57
C LYS A 73 34.62 20.75 -23.07
N THR A 74 35.70 20.11 -23.51
CA THR A 74 35.83 19.54 -24.86
C THR A 74 35.57 18.04 -24.89
N SER A 75 35.54 17.40 -23.71
CA SER A 75 35.15 16.00 -23.51
C SER A 75 34.54 15.83 -22.14
N ILE A 76 33.46 15.00 -22.04
CA ILE A 76 32.84 14.60 -20.79
C ILE A 76 32.56 13.09 -20.80
N ASP A 77 32.66 12.49 -19.62
CA ASP A 77 32.25 11.13 -19.33
C ASP A 77 31.04 11.18 -18.40
N ILE A 78 29.93 10.58 -18.82
CA ILE A 78 28.68 10.51 -18.05
C ILE A 78 28.12 9.10 -18.10
N ASN A 79 27.36 8.71 -17.07
CA ASN A 79 26.66 7.44 -17.11
C ASN A 79 25.31 7.56 -17.87
N MET A 80 24.76 6.44 -18.27
CA MET A 80 23.40 6.40 -18.78
C MET A 80 22.44 7.02 -17.74
N TYR A 81 21.53 7.87 -18.25
CA TYR A 81 20.53 8.65 -17.48
C TYR A 81 21.10 9.79 -16.62
N ASP A 82 22.42 9.95 -16.54
CA ASP A 82 23.01 11.14 -15.92
C ASP A 82 22.92 12.35 -16.87
N THR A 83 23.02 13.53 -16.27
CA THR A 83 23.03 14.79 -17.01
C THR A 83 24.29 15.60 -16.70
N TYR A 84 24.78 16.33 -17.70
CA TYR A 84 25.85 17.31 -17.54
C TYR A 84 25.44 18.60 -18.24
N THR A 85 25.65 19.74 -17.59
CA THR A 85 25.37 21.05 -18.21
C THR A 85 26.66 21.64 -18.77
N LEU A 86 26.83 21.62 -20.09
CA LEU A 86 27.88 22.33 -20.80
C LEU A 86 27.63 23.82 -20.74
N LYS A 87 28.64 24.58 -20.38
CA LYS A 87 28.60 26.04 -20.39
C LYS A 87 29.31 26.54 -21.64
N ALA A 88 28.63 27.41 -22.38
CA ALA A 88 29.16 28.03 -23.57
C ALA A 88 29.38 29.54 -23.31
N GLU A 89 30.59 30.00 -23.58
CA GLU A 89 30.97 31.42 -23.54
C GLU A 89 31.14 31.92 -24.96
N VAL A 90 30.47 33.03 -25.29
CA VAL A 90 30.53 33.66 -26.62
C VAL A 90 31.50 34.81 -26.59
N LYS A 91 32.32 34.91 -27.61
CA LYS A 91 33.21 36.08 -27.82
C LYS A 91 32.91 36.78 -29.15
N PRO A 92 32.95 38.10 -29.17
CA PRO A 92 33.15 38.99 -28.02
C PRO A 92 31.89 38.97 -27.08
N GLU A 93 32.06 39.36 -25.82
CA GLU A 93 30.99 39.31 -24.80
C GLU A 93 29.78 40.19 -25.15
N ASN A 94 30.01 41.24 -25.96
CA ASN A 94 28.97 42.15 -26.44
C ASN A 94 28.39 41.73 -27.81
N ALA A 95 28.58 40.52 -28.26
CA ALA A 95 27.93 39.99 -29.46
C ALA A 95 26.40 40.14 -29.39
N THR A 96 25.80 40.50 -30.54
CA THR A 96 24.39 40.85 -30.58
C THR A 96 23.50 39.61 -30.49
N ASN A 97 22.76 39.45 -29.35
CA ASN A 97 21.76 38.41 -29.13
C ASN A 97 22.18 37.00 -29.55
N PRO A 98 23.29 36.46 -29.06
CA PRO A 98 23.72 35.11 -29.44
C PRO A 98 22.83 34.06 -28.82
N ILE A 99 22.02 33.36 -29.64
CA ILE A 99 21.24 32.17 -29.25
C ILE A 99 21.97 30.95 -29.79
N ILE A 100 22.55 30.17 -28.90
CA ILE A 100 23.34 28.97 -29.29
C ILE A 100 22.39 27.84 -29.64
N ASP A 101 22.56 27.32 -30.84
CA ASP A 101 21.92 26.06 -31.29
C ASP A 101 22.76 24.87 -30.83
N TRP A 102 22.11 23.95 -30.14
CA TRP A 102 22.73 22.76 -29.61
C TRP A 102 22.27 21.54 -30.38
N THR A 103 23.18 20.73 -30.86
CA THR A 103 22.86 19.48 -31.58
C THR A 103 23.73 18.33 -31.09
N SER A 104 23.20 17.12 -31.20
CA SER A 104 23.93 15.87 -30.97
C SER A 104 24.20 15.16 -32.29
N SER A 105 25.32 14.49 -32.42
CA SER A 105 25.62 13.64 -33.58
C SER A 105 24.82 12.33 -33.59
N ASP A 106 24.36 11.85 -32.41
CA ASP A 106 23.46 10.70 -32.26
C ASP A 106 22.63 10.83 -30.96
N ASP A 107 21.36 11.24 -31.14
CA ASP A 107 20.41 11.39 -30.03
C ASP A 107 20.04 10.08 -29.34
N ARG A 108 20.38 8.91 -29.94
CA ARG A 108 20.19 7.60 -29.30
C ARG A 108 21.27 7.33 -28.27
N ILE A 109 22.41 8.04 -28.34
CA ILE A 109 23.54 7.90 -27.38
C ILE A 109 23.48 9.01 -26.35
N ALA A 110 23.40 10.28 -26.80
CA ALA A 110 23.28 11.43 -25.92
C ALA A 110 22.41 12.48 -26.57
N THR A 111 21.49 13.06 -25.83
CA THR A 111 20.67 14.20 -26.24
C THR A 111 21.19 15.49 -25.64
N VAL A 112 20.87 16.63 -26.25
CA VAL A 112 21.20 17.94 -25.69
C VAL A 112 20.01 18.89 -25.81
N SER A 113 19.76 19.67 -24.77
CA SER A 113 18.79 20.75 -24.76
C SER A 113 19.31 21.92 -23.95
N ARG A 114 19.51 23.07 -24.58
CA ARG A 114 20.02 24.30 -23.93
C ARG A 114 21.31 24.06 -23.13
N GLY A 115 22.21 23.24 -23.70
CA GLY A 115 23.47 22.88 -23.05
C GLY A 115 23.38 21.73 -22.03
N VAL A 116 22.18 21.29 -21.64
CA VAL A 116 22.04 20.12 -20.78
C VAL A 116 22.13 18.87 -21.63
N VAL A 117 23.21 18.11 -21.44
CA VAL A 117 23.48 16.83 -22.09
C VAL A 117 22.93 15.72 -21.22
N THR A 118 22.22 14.76 -21.81
CA THR A 118 21.69 13.57 -21.12
C THR A 118 22.19 12.32 -21.81
N GLY A 119 22.82 11.41 -21.06
CA GLY A 119 23.23 10.09 -21.54
C GLY A 119 22.02 9.17 -21.71
N ILE A 120 21.83 8.60 -22.91
CA ILE A 120 20.68 7.74 -23.23
C ILE A 120 21.11 6.28 -23.34
N ARG A 121 22.23 6.00 -24.00
CA ARG A 121 22.73 4.65 -24.25
C ARG A 121 24.25 4.67 -24.28
N GLU A 122 24.88 3.59 -23.87
CA GLU A 122 26.33 3.42 -23.98
C GLU A 122 26.84 3.70 -25.39
N GLY A 123 27.93 4.48 -25.45
CA GLY A 123 28.55 4.87 -26.72
C GLY A 123 29.18 6.25 -26.66
N LYS A 124 29.50 6.76 -27.86
CA LYS A 124 30.12 8.07 -28.05
C LYS A 124 29.24 8.92 -28.94
N ALA A 125 29.01 10.16 -28.52
CA ALA A 125 28.35 11.19 -29.33
C ALA A 125 29.16 12.49 -29.27
N THR A 126 28.93 13.36 -30.24
CA THR A 126 29.53 14.71 -30.27
C THR A 126 28.40 15.72 -30.12
N ILE A 127 28.48 16.56 -29.10
CA ILE A 127 27.62 17.71 -28.92
C ILE A 127 28.25 18.91 -29.60
N THR A 128 27.51 19.57 -30.46
CA THR A 128 27.91 20.78 -31.16
C THR A 128 27.09 21.97 -30.64
N ALA A 129 27.78 23.04 -30.31
CA ALA A 129 27.21 24.35 -30.01
C ALA A 129 27.54 25.30 -31.18
N ALA A 130 26.53 25.89 -31.81
CA ALA A 130 26.70 26.70 -33.03
C ALA A 130 25.89 27.98 -32.96
N PHE A 131 26.41 29.05 -33.56
CA PHE A 131 25.71 30.32 -33.84
C PHE A 131 26.44 31.10 -34.91
N GLY A 132 25.68 31.63 -35.90
CA GLY A 132 26.22 32.56 -36.92
C GLY A 132 27.30 31.96 -37.81
N GLY A 133 27.36 30.64 -37.97
CA GLY A 133 28.40 29.94 -38.75
C GLY A 133 29.65 29.60 -37.96
N VAL A 134 29.69 29.93 -36.65
CA VAL A 134 30.74 29.52 -35.70
C VAL A 134 30.26 28.32 -34.92
N GLU A 135 31.08 27.27 -34.78
CA GLU A 135 30.76 26.07 -34.03
C GLU A 135 31.91 25.62 -33.12
N THR A 136 31.55 24.92 -32.05
CA THR A 136 32.49 24.21 -31.17
C THR A 136 31.89 22.90 -30.73
N LYS A 137 32.73 21.96 -30.33
CA LYS A 137 32.34 20.55 -30.10
C LYS A 137 32.82 20.05 -28.75
N CYS A 138 32.01 19.17 -28.16
CA CYS A 138 32.35 18.39 -26.98
C CYS A 138 32.08 16.92 -27.27
N GLU A 139 33.09 16.06 -27.06
CA GLU A 139 32.88 14.62 -27.08
C GLU A 139 32.17 14.17 -25.80
N VAL A 140 31.17 13.30 -25.96
CA VAL A 140 30.42 12.72 -24.84
C VAL A 140 30.60 11.20 -24.89
N ASN A 141 31.21 10.65 -23.85
CA ASN A 141 31.28 9.21 -23.64
C ASN A 141 30.20 8.82 -22.64
N VAL A 142 29.25 8.03 -23.04
CA VAL A 142 28.20 7.50 -22.17
C VAL A 142 28.55 6.09 -21.77
N HIS A 143 28.57 5.82 -20.46
CA HIS A 143 28.95 4.55 -19.89
C HIS A 143 27.76 3.85 -19.25
N MET A 144 27.72 2.51 -19.37
CA MET A 144 26.87 1.66 -18.55
C MET A 144 27.47 1.55 -17.15
N VAL A 145 26.62 1.64 -16.14
CA VAL A 145 27.00 1.29 -14.77
C VAL A 145 26.62 -0.17 -14.53
N HIS A 146 27.61 -1.03 -14.39
CA HIS A 146 27.39 -2.44 -14.10
C HIS A 146 27.08 -2.68 -12.63
N ALA A 147 26.36 -3.75 -12.34
CA ALA A 147 26.20 -4.22 -10.98
C ALA A 147 27.54 -4.73 -10.43
N GLU A 148 27.90 -4.30 -9.25
CA GLU A 148 29.13 -4.72 -8.54
C GLU A 148 28.80 -5.75 -7.46
N SER A 149 27.59 -5.68 -6.89
CA SER A 149 27.12 -6.67 -5.93
C SER A 149 25.60 -6.83 -6.02
N LEU A 150 25.14 -8.05 -5.75
CA LEU A 150 23.76 -8.43 -5.55
C LEU A 150 23.70 -9.24 -4.25
N THR A 151 22.86 -8.84 -3.32
CA THR A 151 22.77 -9.47 -2.01
C THR A 151 21.32 -9.73 -1.62
N LEU A 152 21.10 -10.80 -0.86
CA LEU A 152 19.85 -11.04 -0.14
C LEU A 152 20.08 -10.71 1.34
N ASP A 153 19.05 -10.17 2.00
CA ASP A 153 19.03 -9.93 3.45
C ASP A 153 18.98 -11.23 4.26
N VAL A 154 18.51 -12.32 3.63
CA VAL A 154 18.45 -13.67 4.19
C VAL A 154 19.16 -14.64 3.25
N THR A 155 20.21 -15.32 3.73
CA THR A 155 20.98 -16.31 2.95
C THR A 155 20.60 -17.75 3.26
N SER A 156 19.90 -17.97 4.37
CA SER A 156 19.30 -19.26 4.72
C SER A 156 18.10 -19.04 5.62
N LYS A 157 17.05 -19.84 5.40
CA LYS A 157 15.82 -19.78 6.20
C LYS A 157 15.24 -21.17 6.36
N GLU A 158 14.86 -21.46 7.59
CA GLU A 158 14.05 -22.61 7.94
C GLU A 158 12.63 -22.12 8.20
N ILE A 159 11.65 -22.72 7.54
CA ILE A 159 10.23 -22.39 7.66
C ILE A 159 9.41 -23.67 7.78
N ALA A 160 8.22 -23.55 8.34
CA ALA A 160 7.25 -24.63 8.34
C ALA A 160 6.53 -24.73 6.99
N GLU A 161 5.97 -25.90 6.70
CA GLU A 161 5.01 -26.07 5.59
C GLU A 161 3.85 -25.06 5.74
N GLY A 162 3.59 -24.27 4.69
CA GLY A 162 2.61 -23.20 4.67
C GLY A 162 3.07 -21.85 5.26
N GLU A 163 4.20 -21.81 5.97
CA GLU A 163 4.74 -20.54 6.49
C GLU A 163 5.28 -19.66 5.37
N THR A 164 5.16 -18.34 5.54
CA THR A 164 5.67 -17.34 4.60
C THR A 164 6.70 -16.42 5.26
N PHE A 165 7.65 -15.93 4.47
CA PHE A 165 8.54 -14.85 4.89
C PHE A 165 8.88 -13.94 3.71
N ILE A 166 9.35 -12.75 4.03
CA ILE A 166 9.81 -11.79 3.02
C ILE A 166 11.33 -11.86 2.94
N VAL A 167 11.85 -11.88 1.72
CA VAL A 167 13.27 -11.75 1.43
C VAL A 167 13.48 -10.57 0.51
N THR A 168 14.56 -9.80 0.76
CA THR A 168 14.85 -8.57 0.03
C THR A 168 16.17 -8.70 -0.71
N ALA A 169 16.14 -8.47 -2.02
CA ALA A 169 17.33 -8.36 -2.85
C ALA A 169 17.74 -6.90 -3.03
N THR A 170 19.02 -6.63 -2.88
CA THR A 170 19.63 -5.30 -3.09
C THR A 170 20.78 -5.40 -4.07
N VAL A 171 20.77 -4.54 -5.11
CA VAL A 171 21.86 -4.41 -6.06
C VAL A 171 22.60 -3.09 -5.88
N LEU A 172 23.93 -3.14 -5.93
CA LEU A 172 24.80 -1.96 -5.86
C LEU A 172 25.71 -1.89 -7.09
N PRO A 173 26.15 -0.66 -7.50
CA PRO A 173 25.78 0.64 -6.90
C PRO A 173 24.31 1.03 -7.22
N LYS A 174 23.75 2.00 -6.48
CA LYS A 174 22.36 2.44 -6.66
C LYS A 174 22.02 2.96 -8.06
N ASN A 175 23.00 3.50 -8.77
CA ASN A 175 22.87 3.99 -10.14
C ASN A 175 23.14 2.93 -11.22
N VAL A 176 23.10 1.64 -10.89
CA VAL A 176 23.24 0.56 -11.87
C VAL A 176 22.26 0.75 -13.03
N THR A 177 22.73 0.53 -14.25
CA THR A 177 21.93 0.79 -15.45
C THR A 177 20.81 -0.25 -15.66
N SER A 178 21.12 -1.52 -15.44
CA SER A 178 20.16 -2.62 -15.53
C SER A 178 19.73 -3.04 -14.13
N LYS A 179 18.45 -2.82 -13.80
CA LYS A 179 17.85 -3.12 -12.50
C LYS A 179 16.92 -4.33 -12.51
N THR A 180 16.84 -5.01 -13.65
CA THR A 180 15.96 -6.18 -13.77
C THR A 180 16.51 -7.33 -12.95
N MET A 181 15.73 -7.78 -11.97
CA MET A 181 16.00 -8.95 -11.15
C MET A 181 15.11 -10.10 -11.57
N THR A 182 15.70 -11.25 -11.80
CA THR A 182 14.99 -12.49 -12.16
C THR A 182 15.07 -13.46 -11.01
N TRP A 183 13.92 -13.83 -10.47
CA TRP A 183 13.82 -14.76 -9.35
C TRP A 183 13.51 -16.17 -9.84
N SER A 184 14.02 -17.15 -9.13
CA SER A 184 13.75 -18.57 -9.37
C SER A 184 13.86 -19.39 -8.09
N VAL A 185 13.18 -20.53 -8.06
CA VAL A 185 13.31 -21.52 -6.98
C VAL A 185 13.67 -22.87 -7.58
N SER A 186 14.63 -23.56 -6.98
CA SER A 186 15.17 -24.82 -7.53
C SER A 186 14.18 -25.99 -7.53
N LYS A 187 13.20 -25.96 -6.58
CA LYS A 187 12.15 -26.97 -6.46
C LYS A 187 10.80 -26.30 -6.16
N THR A 188 9.97 -26.18 -7.17
CA THR A 188 8.64 -25.55 -7.08
C THR A 188 7.62 -26.35 -6.28
N SER A 189 7.87 -27.63 -5.99
CA SER A 189 7.06 -28.42 -5.05
C SER A 189 7.37 -28.10 -3.60
N VAL A 190 8.61 -27.66 -3.29
CA VAL A 190 9.04 -27.37 -1.91
C VAL A 190 8.72 -25.95 -1.52
N ALA A 191 8.91 -24.98 -2.43
CA ALA A 191 8.63 -23.59 -2.16
C ALA A 191 8.16 -22.83 -3.42
N SER A 192 7.36 -21.81 -3.21
CA SER A 192 6.97 -20.81 -4.22
C SER A 192 7.39 -19.41 -3.78
N PHE A 193 7.37 -18.46 -4.72
CA PHE A 193 7.60 -17.06 -4.42
C PHE A 193 6.70 -16.15 -5.24
N GLU A 194 6.46 -14.95 -4.71
CA GLU A 194 5.75 -13.86 -5.37
C GLU A 194 6.55 -12.57 -5.14
N VAL A 195 6.83 -11.83 -6.22
CA VAL A 195 7.45 -10.50 -6.10
C VAL A 195 6.37 -9.52 -5.65
N ILE A 196 6.56 -8.92 -4.47
CA ILE A 196 5.55 -8.11 -3.79
C ILE A 196 5.85 -6.62 -3.78
N ASP A 197 7.13 -6.24 -3.88
CA ASP A 197 7.55 -4.84 -3.87
C ASP A 197 8.79 -4.62 -4.73
N VAL A 198 8.80 -3.49 -5.44
CA VAL A 198 9.91 -3.09 -6.31
C VAL A 198 10.21 -1.62 -6.09
N ASP A 199 11.24 -1.30 -5.30
CA ASP A 199 11.77 0.05 -5.18
C ASP A 199 12.87 0.30 -6.21
N ILE A 200 12.48 0.84 -7.37
CA ILE A 200 13.39 1.15 -8.47
C ILE A 200 14.43 2.23 -8.08
N LYS A 201 14.11 3.12 -7.14
CA LYS A 201 15.03 4.19 -6.72
C LYS A 201 16.19 3.64 -5.91
N ASP A 202 15.89 2.75 -4.98
CA ASP A 202 16.90 2.16 -4.09
C ASP A 202 17.43 0.82 -4.59
N ASN A 203 16.97 0.31 -5.75
CA ASN A 203 17.34 -0.98 -6.35
C ASN A 203 17.07 -2.15 -5.41
N ILE A 204 15.91 -2.11 -4.78
CA ILE A 204 15.43 -3.11 -3.85
C ILE A 204 14.25 -3.83 -4.47
N VAL A 205 14.26 -5.15 -4.41
CA VAL A 205 13.13 -5.99 -4.80
C VAL A 205 12.85 -6.98 -3.69
N ALA A 206 11.63 -6.96 -3.18
CA ALA A 206 11.17 -7.88 -2.16
C ALA A 206 10.30 -8.99 -2.76
N ALA A 207 10.49 -10.20 -2.28
CA ALA A 207 9.67 -11.35 -2.63
C ALA A 207 9.13 -12.02 -1.35
N ARG A 208 7.85 -12.40 -1.40
CA ARG A 208 7.25 -13.29 -0.41
C ARG A 208 7.52 -14.73 -0.83
N VAL A 209 8.11 -15.51 0.06
CA VAL A 209 8.39 -16.92 -0.16
C VAL A 209 7.45 -17.75 0.71
N THR A 210 6.87 -18.80 0.14
CA THR A 210 5.96 -19.73 0.82
C THR A 210 6.53 -21.13 0.78
N GLY A 211 6.62 -21.78 1.94
CA GLY A 211 6.93 -23.22 2.03
C GLY A 211 5.72 -24.05 1.63
N LEU A 212 5.86 -25.00 0.71
CA LEU A 212 4.75 -25.83 0.18
C LEU A 212 4.78 -27.24 0.72
N GLU A 213 5.91 -27.94 0.57
CA GLU A 213 6.11 -29.31 1.02
C GLU A 213 7.43 -29.43 1.77
N PRO A 214 7.54 -30.34 2.75
CA PRO A 214 8.80 -30.58 3.46
C PRO A 214 9.93 -30.96 2.51
N GLY A 215 11.08 -30.30 2.68
CA GLY A 215 12.24 -30.53 1.81
C GLY A 215 13.21 -29.37 1.80
N GLU A 216 14.20 -29.48 0.93
CA GLU A 216 15.20 -28.43 0.71
C GLU A 216 15.06 -27.84 -0.69
N ALA A 217 15.14 -26.52 -0.80
CA ALA A 217 15.15 -25.75 -2.04
C ALA A 217 16.16 -24.61 -1.93
N VAL A 218 16.48 -23.99 -3.07
CA VAL A 218 17.29 -22.78 -3.13
C VAL A 218 16.47 -21.71 -3.87
N LEU A 219 16.25 -20.59 -3.24
CA LEU A 219 15.74 -19.40 -3.87
C LEU A 219 16.93 -18.63 -4.44
N SER A 220 16.89 -18.28 -5.71
CA SER A 220 17.96 -17.55 -6.40
C SER A 220 17.39 -16.29 -7.05
N VAL A 221 18.17 -15.22 -7.01
CA VAL A 221 17.91 -13.98 -7.75
C VAL A 221 19.12 -13.67 -8.62
N GLU A 222 18.87 -13.27 -9.87
CA GLU A 222 19.90 -12.85 -10.82
C GLU A 222 19.68 -11.40 -11.25
N CYS A 223 20.76 -10.62 -11.32
CA CYS A 223 20.78 -9.26 -11.88
C CYS A 223 22.14 -9.00 -12.54
N SER A 224 22.12 -8.62 -13.82
CA SER A 224 23.34 -8.24 -14.58
C SER A 224 24.45 -9.27 -14.53
N GLY A 225 24.12 -10.56 -14.49
CA GLY A 225 25.09 -11.67 -14.44
C GLY A 225 25.61 -12.00 -13.02
N LEU A 226 25.15 -11.30 -12.00
CA LEU A 226 25.38 -11.65 -10.59
C LEU A 226 24.21 -12.48 -10.07
N THR A 227 24.50 -13.44 -9.19
CA THR A 227 23.51 -14.29 -8.55
C THR A 227 23.66 -14.23 -7.04
N ALA A 228 22.53 -14.16 -6.33
CA ALA A 228 22.48 -14.32 -4.88
C ALA A 228 21.46 -15.41 -4.52
N GLU A 229 21.76 -16.18 -3.48
CA GLU A 229 20.99 -17.36 -3.12
C GLU A 229 20.59 -17.37 -1.65
N CYS A 230 19.42 -17.96 -1.37
CA CYS A 230 18.93 -18.27 -0.04
C CYS A 230 18.61 -19.77 0.03
N ALA A 231 19.28 -20.49 0.91
CA ALA A 231 18.99 -21.88 1.19
C ALA A 231 17.69 -21.99 2.01
N LEU A 232 16.73 -22.75 1.52
CA LEU A 232 15.44 -22.96 2.18
C LEU A 232 15.34 -24.39 2.70
N THR A 233 14.91 -24.54 3.93
CA THR A 233 14.50 -25.81 4.50
C THR A 233 13.05 -25.68 4.95
N VAL A 234 12.15 -26.38 4.29
CA VAL A 234 10.75 -26.47 4.69
C VAL A 234 10.59 -27.71 5.56
N LYS A 235 10.13 -27.51 6.79
CA LYS A 235 9.86 -28.59 7.73
C LYS A 235 8.39 -28.97 7.71
N SER A 236 8.10 -30.26 7.87
CA SER A 236 6.73 -30.68 8.16
C SER A 236 6.26 -30.04 9.46
N VAL A 237 5.04 -29.53 9.47
CA VAL A 237 4.39 -29.15 10.72
C VAL A 237 4.11 -30.44 11.50
N SER A 238 4.94 -30.76 12.45
CA SER A 238 4.59 -31.79 13.43
C SER A 238 3.58 -31.19 14.40
N ILE A 239 2.29 -31.25 14.04
CA ILE A 239 1.22 -31.02 15.02
C ILE A 239 1.35 -32.14 16.04
N PRO A 240 1.45 -31.84 17.35
CA PRO A 240 1.46 -32.87 18.36
C PRO A 240 0.25 -33.77 18.15
N GLU A 241 0.46 -35.06 17.95
CA GLU A 241 -0.60 -36.03 17.78
C GLU A 241 -1.62 -35.87 18.93
N GLY A 242 -2.89 -35.58 18.60
CA GLY A 242 -3.96 -35.44 19.58
C GLY A 242 -4.30 -34.02 20.02
N LYS A 243 -3.75 -32.94 19.41
CA LYS A 243 -4.23 -31.58 19.66
C LYS A 243 -5.06 -31.03 18.50
N PRO A 244 -6.16 -30.32 18.79
CA PRO A 244 -6.96 -29.67 17.76
C PRO A 244 -6.19 -28.51 17.12
N LYS A 245 -6.47 -28.23 15.86
CA LYS A 245 -5.97 -27.07 15.12
C LYS A 245 -7.11 -26.25 14.55
N VAL A 246 -6.85 -25.03 14.22
CA VAL A 246 -7.81 -24.17 13.51
C VAL A 246 -8.23 -24.84 12.21
N GLY A 247 -9.54 -24.82 11.92
CA GLY A 247 -10.14 -25.46 10.75
C GLY A 247 -10.53 -26.91 10.93
N ASP A 248 -10.15 -27.59 12.02
CA ASP A 248 -10.56 -28.97 12.29
C ASP A 248 -12.08 -29.07 12.43
N TYR A 249 -12.63 -30.18 11.91
CA TYR A 249 -14.01 -30.56 12.16
C TYR A 249 -14.18 -31.00 13.58
N TYR A 250 -15.15 -30.46 14.30
CA TYR A 250 -15.49 -30.86 15.66
C TYR A 250 -16.81 -31.61 15.66
N TYR A 251 -16.82 -32.79 16.29
CA TYR A 251 -17.93 -33.73 16.22
C TYR A 251 -18.81 -33.72 17.47
N SER A 252 -20.04 -34.23 17.31
CA SER A 252 -21.01 -34.38 18.42
C SER A 252 -20.55 -35.32 19.56
N ASP A 253 -19.55 -36.15 19.32
CA ASP A 253 -18.93 -37.02 20.33
C ASP A 253 -17.75 -36.33 21.08
N GLY A 254 -17.44 -35.06 20.78
CA GLY A 254 -16.35 -34.32 21.41
C GLY A 254 -14.97 -34.57 20.80
N THR A 255 -14.91 -35.35 19.72
CA THR A 255 -13.67 -35.56 18.97
C THR A 255 -13.52 -34.58 17.79
N TRP A 256 -12.37 -34.58 17.16
CA TRP A 256 -12.07 -33.73 16.01
C TRP A 256 -11.24 -34.45 14.97
N SER A 257 -11.24 -33.97 13.73
CA SER A 257 -10.40 -34.42 12.64
C SER A 257 -9.93 -33.29 11.75
N ASP A 258 -8.89 -33.53 10.94
CA ASP A 258 -8.26 -32.58 10.05
C ASP A 258 -9.28 -31.92 9.07
N GLY A 259 -9.42 -30.62 9.14
CA GLY A 259 -10.23 -29.81 8.22
C GLY A 259 -9.42 -29.18 7.09
N GLY A 260 -8.11 -29.47 7.00
CA GLY A 260 -7.26 -29.08 5.88
C GLY A 260 -6.44 -27.80 6.05
N LEU A 261 -6.32 -27.24 7.26
CA LEU A 261 -5.37 -26.17 7.51
C LEU A 261 -3.95 -26.69 7.45
N LEU A 262 -3.08 -26.08 6.64
CA LEU A 262 -1.65 -26.41 6.54
C LEU A 262 -0.83 -25.63 7.55
N SER A 263 -1.04 -24.32 7.62
CA SER A 263 -0.36 -23.46 8.59
C SER A 263 -1.18 -22.22 8.92
N ILE A 264 -0.86 -21.62 10.06
CA ILE A 264 -1.36 -20.33 10.52
C ILE A 264 -0.27 -19.70 11.38
N ASN A 265 -0.08 -18.39 11.32
CA ASN A 265 0.89 -17.71 12.17
C ASN A 265 0.49 -17.79 13.66
N ASP A 266 1.45 -17.62 14.57
CA ASP A 266 1.22 -17.65 16.01
C ASP A 266 0.17 -16.62 16.49
N ASP A 267 0.00 -15.53 15.75
CA ASP A 267 -0.99 -14.50 16.04
C ASP A 267 -2.36 -14.75 15.37
N GLY A 268 -2.54 -15.92 14.75
CA GLY A 268 -3.76 -16.31 14.05
C GLY A 268 -3.92 -15.68 12.66
N THR A 269 -2.85 -15.11 12.09
CA THR A 269 -2.88 -14.50 10.75
C THR A 269 -2.42 -15.47 9.66
N ASP A 270 -2.78 -15.14 8.40
CA ASP A 270 -2.33 -15.82 7.18
C ASP A 270 -2.57 -17.34 7.17
N PRO A 271 -3.81 -17.83 7.37
CA PRO A 271 -4.10 -19.25 7.30
C PRO A 271 -3.89 -19.78 5.87
N VAL A 272 -3.12 -20.85 5.73
CA VAL A 272 -2.91 -21.56 4.46
C VAL A 272 -3.65 -22.89 4.50
N TRP A 273 -4.46 -23.14 3.48
CA TRP A 273 -5.31 -24.31 3.39
C TRP A 273 -4.88 -25.25 2.27
N LYS A 274 -5.17 -26.54 2.44
CA LYS A 274 -5.06 -27.52 1.34
C LYS A 274 -5.97 -27.14 0.18
N ASP A 275 -5.50 -27.33 -1.04
CA ASP A 275 -6.31 -27.12 -2.25
C ASP A 275 -7.59 -27.98 -2.25
N VAL A 276 -7.47 -29.20 -1.73
CA VAL A 276 -8.60 -30.09 -1.52
C VAL A 276 -8.75 -30.36 -0.02
N LYS A 277 -9.83 -29.85 0.55
CA LYS A 277 -10.12 -30.06 1.97
C LYS A 277 -10.48 -31.53 2.24
N PRO A 278 -9.97 -32.13 3.34
CA PRO A 278 -10.37 -33.46 3.75
C PRO A 278 -11.88 -33.53 4.00
N ALA A 279 -12.47 -34.68 3.73
CA ALA A 279 -13.84 -34.96 4.14
C ALA A 279 -13.90 -35.22 5.65
N PRO A 280 -15.00 -34.90 6.35
CA PRO A 280 -15.25 -35.31 7.72
C PRO A 280 -15.18 -36.85 7.86
N GLU A 281 -14.92 -37.34 9.08
CA GLU A 281 -14.93 -38.76 9.37
C GLU A 281 -16.31 -39.38 9.12
N ALA A 282 -16.33 -40.47 8.38
CA ALA A 282 -17.57 -41.15 8.05
C ALA A 282 -18.29 -41.67 9.32
N GLY A 283 -19.59 -41.39 9.39
CA GLY A 283 -20.44 -41.83 10.51
C GLY A 283 -20.43 -40.93 11.74
N LYS A 284 -19.69 -39.78 11.68
CA LYS A 284 -19.72 -38.75 12.71
C LYS A 284 -20.47 -37.54 12.24
N THR A 285 -21.18 -36.88 13.14
CA THR A 285 -21.89 -35.62 12.85
C THR A 285 -21.00 -34.42 13.21
N VAL A 286 -20.68 -33.59 12.23
CA VAL A 286 -19.94 -32.34 12.46
C VAL A 286 -20.87 -31.32 13.10
N ILE A 287 -20.51 -30.80 14.26
CA ILE A 287 -21.27 -29.75 14.96
C ILE A 287 -20.61 -28.38 14.90
N GLY A 288 -19.32 -28.35 14.59
CA GLY A 288 -18.57 -27.09 14.53
C GLY A 288 -17.23 -27.20 13.83
N ILE A 289 -16.61 -26.04 13.67
CA ILE A 289 -15.24 -25.87 13.15
C ILE A 289 -14.40 -25.21 14.24
N VAL A 290 -13.25 -25.80 14.56
CA VAL A 290 -12.29 -25.19 15.48
C VAL A 290 -11.76 -23.89 14.85
N PHE A 291 -11.92 -22.76 15.53
CA PHE A 291 -11.46 -21.47 14.98
C PHE A 291 -10.38 -20.80 15.82
N GLN A 292 -10.14 -21.25 17.05
CA GLN A 292 -9.12 -20.68 17.92
C GLN A 292 -8.50 -21.76 18.80
N THR A 293 -7.17 -21.82 18.86
CA THR A 293 -6.41 -22.74 19.73
C THR A 293 -5.32 -22.04 20.55
N ASP A 294 -5.13 -20.71 20.36
CA ASP A 294 -4.21 -19.94 21.22
C ASP A 294 -4.80 -19.80 22.63
N ALA A 295 -4.09 -20.35 23.59
CA ALA A 295 -4.48 -20.26 24.99
C ALA A 295 -4.64 -18.84 25.53
N LYS A 296 -4.01 -17.83 24.91
CA LYS A 296 -4.17 -16.43 25.28
C LYS A 296 -5.54 -15.87 24.87
N ARG A 297 -6.19 -16.52 23.89
CA ARG A 297 -7.50 -16.14 23.36
C ARG A 297 -8.66 -16.93 23.96
N ILE A 298 -8.39 -17.85 24.90
CA ILE A 298 -9.39 -18.51 25.74
C ILE A 298 -9.50 -17.71 27.04
N SER A 299 -10.70 -17.35 27.47
CA SER A 299 -10.90 -16.51 28.63
C SER A 299 -10.44 -17.18 29.94
N ALA A 300 -10.23 -16.37 30.97
CA ALA A 300 -9.87 -16.88 32.29
C ALA A 300 -11.00 -17.73 32.89
N THR A 301 -12.25 -17.38 32.61
CA THR A 301 -13.45 -18.10 33.07
C THR A 301 -13.55 -19.50 32.44
N GLU A 302 -13.32 -19.59 31.11
CA GLU A 302 -13.30 -20.88 30.39
C GLU A 302 -12.18 -21.80 30.88
N LYS A 303 -10.97 -21.24 31.05
CA LYS A 303 -9.82 -21.99 31.60
C LYS A 303 -10.08 -22.51 33.01
N ALA A 304 -10.71 -21.70 33.86
CA ALA A 304 -11.09 -22.09 35.22
C ALA A 304 -12.14 -23.20 35.21
N ALA A 305 -12.98 -23.29 34.17
CA ALA A 305 -13.93 -24.37 33.94
C ALA A 305 -13.30 -25.63 33.31
N GLY A 306 -12.00 -25.59 32.97
CA GLY A 306 -11.27 -26.73 32.41
C GLY A 306 -11.20 -26.77 30.89
N HIS A 307 -11.76 -25.75 30.19
CA HIS A 307 -11.79 -25.68 28.73
C HIS A 307 -10.53 -24.97 28.22
N THR A 308 -9.54 -25.71 27.77
CA THR A 308 -8.20 -25.17 27.44
C THR A 308 -7.71 -25.56 26.03
N ASN A 309 -8.47 -26.40 25.30
CA ASN A 309 -8.00 -26.94 24.03
C ASN A 309 -8.32 -26.02 22.84
N GLY A 310 -9.42 -25.25 22.91
CA GLY A 310 -9.80 -24.36 21.82
C GLY A 310 -11.24 -23.88 21.89
N LEU A 311 -11.59 -23.08 20.86
CA LEU A 311 -12.93 -22.56 20.62
C LEU A 311 -13.45 -23.12 19.29
N VAL A 312 -14.72 -23.51 19.28
CA VAL A 312 -15.42 -24.10 18.13
C VAL A 312 -16.57 -23.19 17.73
N MET A 313 -16.62 -22.81 16.45
CA MET A 313 -17.75 -22.15 15.82
C MET A 313 -18.78 -23.19 15.40
N ALA A 314 -20.05 -23.03 15.76
CA ALA A 314 -21.11 -23.89 15.32
C ALA A 314 -21.28 -23.84 13.78
N VAL A 315 -21.64 -24.98 13.16
CA VAL A 315 -21.97 -25.03 11.73
C VAL A 315 -23.38 -24.56 11.43
N ARG A 316 -24.16 -24.23 12.44
CA ARG A 316 -25.55 -23.69 12.35
C ARG A 316 -25.69 -22.41 13.14
N THR A 317 -26.74 -21.64 12.82
CA THR A 317 -27.16 -20.42 13.54
C THR A 317 -28.15 -20.75 14.65
N ALA A 318 -28.13 -19.98 15.74
CA ALA A 318 -29.12 -20.06 16.80
C ALA A 318 -30.31 -19.18 16.45
N HIS A 319 -31.45 -19.82 16.19
CA HIS A 319 -32.70 -19.13 15.82
C HIS A 319 -33.92 -19.94 16.17
N GLY A 320 -35.11 -19.29 16.24
CA GLY A 320 -36.38 -19.98 16.39
C GLY A 320 -36.87 -20.61 15.06
N GLU A 321 -37.89 -21.46 15.13
CA GLU A 321 -38.41 -22.26 14.00
C GLU A 321 -38.83 -21.44 12.75
N LYS A 322 -39.05 -20.14 12.90
CA LYS A 322 -39.64 -19.29 11.84
C LYS A 322 -38.70 -18.29 11.20
N SER A 323 -37.46 -18.15 11.69
CA SER A 323 -36.52 -17.13 11.20
C SER A 323 -35.09 -17.54 11.50
N MET A 324 -34.17 -17.34 10.55
CA MET A 324 -32.73 -17.49 10.74
C MET A 324 -32.14 -16.36 11.61
N PHE A 325 -32.93 -15.39 12.01
CA PHE A 325 -32.50 -14.22 12.78
C PHE A 325 -33.03 -14.27 14.21
N THR A 326 -32.25 -13.76 15.12
CA THR A 326 -32.58 -13.64 16.54
C THR A 326 -32.30 -12.24 17.05
N ARG A 327 -32.78 -11.91 18.25
CA ARG A 327 -32.51 -10.63 18.89
C ARG A 327 -31.63 -10.83 20.12
N TYR A 328 -30.85 -9.81 20.46
CA TYR A 328 -30.08 -9.82 21.69
C TYR A 328 -31.02 -9.79 22.91
N SER A 329 -31.93 -8.79 22.98
CA SER A 329 -32.88 -8.65 24.06
C SER A 329 -34.14 -7.92 23.63
N PHE A 330 -35.29 -8.28 24.24
CA PHE A 330 -36.57 -7.53 24.23
C PHE A 330 -36.75 -6.68 25.49
N ASP A 331 -35.89 -6.83 26.51
CA ASP A 331 -36.00 -6.05 27.73
C ASP A 331 -35.49 -4.64 27.46
N SER A 332 -36.28 -3.65 27.83
CA SER A 332 -35.87 -2.23 27.78
C SER A 332 -35.13 -1.78 29.03
N ASP A 333 -35.05 -2.65 30.05
CA ASP A 333 -34.34 -2.37 31.31
C ASP A 333 -32.94 -2.97 31.27
N PHE A 334 -32.07 -2.34 30.49
CA PHE A 334 -30.68 -2.75 30.28
C PHE A 334 -29.82 -2.69 31.54
N GLU A 335 -30.27 -2.00 32.62
CA GLU A 335 -29.56 -1.97 33.90
C GLU A 335 -29.49 -3.37 34.54
N LYS A 336 -30.39 -4.27 34.18
CA LYS A 336 -30.37 -5.68 34.65
C LYS A 336 -29.40 -6.57 33.88
N ILE A 337 -29.02 -6.19 32.66
CA ILE A 337 -28.05 -6.94 31.89
C ILE A 337 -26.68 -6.68 32.49
N PRO A 338 -26.00 -7.71 32.99
CA PRO A 338 -24.66 -7.56 33.54
C PRO A 338 -23.74 -6.98 32.47
N ASN A 339 -23.21 -5.83 32.73
CA ASN A 339 -22.44 -5.10 31.74
C ASN A 339 -21.04 -4.81 32.25
N LYS A 340 -20.07 -5.05 31.37
CA LYS A 340 -18.87 -4.25 31.37
C LYS A 340 -18.91 -3.38 30.14
N LYS A 341 -18.92 -2.07 30.36
CA LYS A 341 -18.47 -1.11 29.37
C LYS A 341 -17.23 -1.72 28.71
N LEU A 342 -17.28 -1.96 27.40
CA LEU A 342 -16.12 -2.43 26.67
C LEU A 342 -14.95 -1.55 27.08
N GLY A 343 -13.97 -2.14 27.75
CA GLY A 343 -12.76 -1.42 28.12
C GLY A 343 -12.04 -0.90 26.89
N THR A 344 -10.86 -0.44 27.03
CA THR A 344 -10.03 0.19 26.00
C THR A 344 -9.71 -0.71 24.78
N SER A 345 -10.18 -1.96 24.71
CA SER A 345 -9.92 -2.89 23.60
C SER A 345 -11.10 -3.83 23.37
N TRP A 346 -11.89 -3.59 22.35
CA TRP A 346 -12.95 -4.49 21.87
C TRP A 346 -12.39 -5.86 21.42
N TYR A 347 -11.20 -5.91 20.82
CA TYR A 347 -10.52 -7.17 20.48
C TYR A 347 -10.11 -7.95 21.74
N GLY A 348 -9.86 -7.28 22.84
CA GLY A 348 -9.55 -7.89 24.13
C GLY A 348 -10.76 -8.50 24.84
N ASP A 349 -12.00 -8.23 24.39
CA ASP A 349 -13.18 -8.87 24.96
C ASP A 349 -13.36 -10.28 24.42
N ILE A 350 -12.87 -11.25 25.14
CA ILE A 350 -12.97 -12.70 24.89
C ILE A 350 -13.85 -13.42 25.91
N GLU A 351 -14.73 -12.70 26.60
CA GLU A 351 -15.50 -13.19 27.74
C GLU A 351 -16.92 -13.66 27.36
N GLY A 352 -17.15 -14.12 26.11
CA GLY A 352 -18.47 -14.53 25.63
C GLY A 352 -19.16 -15.58 26.50
N TYR A 353 -18.39 -16.58 26.99
CA TYR A 353 -18.89 -17.57 27.94
C TYR A 353 -19.37 -16.92 29.23
N ASN A 354 -18.55 -16.05 29.83
CA ASN A 354 -18.92 -15.33 31.05
C ASN A 354 -20.14 -14.45 30.86
N TRP A 355 -20.23 -13.70 29.76
CA TRP A 355 -21.41 -12.86 29.45
C TRP A 355 -22.67 -13.70 29.32
N THR A 356 -22.61 -14.84 28.64
CA THR A 356 -23.74 -15.75 28.51
C THR A 356 -24.19 -16.28 29.89
N GLU A 357 -23.27 -16.70 30.75
CA GLU A 357 -23.60 -17.16 32.09
C GLU A 357 -24.18 -16.05 32.98
N GLU A 358 -23.69 -14.82 32.86
CA GLU A 358 -24.25 -13.69 33.61
C GLU A 358 -25.67 -13.34 33.12
N ILE A 359 -25.95 -13.40 31.81
CA ILE A 359 -27.31 -13.23 31.27
C ILE A 359 -28.24 -14.32 31.81
N LYS A 360 -27.80 -15.58 31.86
CA LYS A 360 -28.60 -16.68 32.44
C LYS A 360 -28.94 -16.43 33.91
N LYS A 361 -28.00 -15.86 34.68
CA LYS A 361 -28.24 -15.47 36.09
C LYS A 361 -29.21 -14.30 36.21
N ALA A 362 -29.12 -13.30 35.36
CA ALA A 362 -30.00 -12.14 35.35
C ALA A 362 -31.44 -12.50 34.92
N TYR A 363 -31.58 -13.48 34.02
CA TYR A 363 -32.85 -13.92 33.44
C TYR A 363 -33.07 -15.44 33.69
N PRO A 364 -33.30 -15.87 34.93
CA PRO A 364 -33.41 -17.31 35.26
C PRO A 364 -34.67 -17.95 34.74
N GLY A 365 -34.59 -19.24 34.36
CA GLY A 365 -35.69 -20.04 33.88
C GLY A 365 -36.28 -19.48 32.59
N ASP A 366 -37.62 -19.43 32.46
CA ASP A 366 -38.26 -18.94 31.23
C ASP A 366 -38.07 -17.47 30.93
N LYS A 367 -37.52 -16.70 31.87
CA LYS A 367 -37.24 -15.28 31.64
C LYS A 367 -36.15 -15.06 30.62
N ILE A 368 -35.28 -16.03 30.38
CA ILE A 368 -34.24 -15.93 29.35
C ILE A 368 -34.82 -15.72 27.95
N SER A 369 -36.10 -16.07 27.72
CA SER A 369 -36.78 -15.78 26.46
C SER A 369 -36.91 -14.29 26.13
N LEU A 370 -36.66 -13.40 27.11
CA LEU A 370 -36.46 -11.96 26.87
C LEU A 370 -35.15 -11.65 26.15
N CYS A 371 -34.20 -12.58 26.15
CA CYS A 371 -32.90 -12.50 25.44
C CYS A 371 -32.82 -13.67 24.43
N PRO A 372 -33.50 -13.61 23.28
CA PRO A 372 -33.67 -14.75 22.39
C PRO A 372 -32.40 -15.36 21.87
N ALA A 373 -31.35 -14.57 21.59
CA ALA A 373 -30.06 -15.10 21.15
C ALA A 373 -29.45 -16.05 22.19
N PHE A 374 -29.53 -15.69 23.45
CA PHE A 374 -29.01 -16.48 24.56
C PHE A 374 -29.92 -17.68 24.87
N ASP A 375 -31.23 -17.49 24.74
CA ASP A 375 -32.22 -18.55 24.95
C ASP A 375 -32.06 -19.67 23.91
N PHE A 376 -32.10 -19.33 22.62
CA PHE A 376 -31.90 -20.32 21.54
C PHE A 376 -30.52 -20.97 21.60
N THR A 377 -29.46 -20.22 21.93
CA THR A 377 -28.11 -20.76 22.01
C THR A 377 -27.96 -21.76 23.16
N THR A 378 -28.53 -21.47 24.34
CA THR A 378 -28.24 -22.26 25.56
C THR A 378 -29.25 -23.34 25.86
N ARG A 379 -30.50 -23.25 25.35
CA ARG A 379 -31.56 -24.22 25.63
C ARG A 379 -31.96 -25.06 24.42
N ASP A 380 -32.12 -24.44 23.26
CA ASP A 380 -32.78 -25.08 22.12
C ASP A 380 -31.84 -25.42 20.97
N PHE A 381 -30.57 -24.94 21.01
CA PHE A 381 -29.62 -25.12 19.92
C PHE A 381 -29.27 -26.59 19.69
N GLN A 382 -29.38 -27.01 18.44
CA GLN A 382 -29.05 -28.36 18.01
C GLN A 382 -28.03 -28.36 16.87
N PRO A 383 -27.10 -29.30 16.85
CA PRO A 383 -26.91 -30.39 17.84
C PRO A 383 -26.38 -29.88 19.18
N SER A 384 -26.73 -30.61 20.24
CA SER A 384 -26.28 -30.31 21.59
C SER A 384 -24.75 -30.36 21.71
N ALA A 385 -24.20 -29.49 22.56
CA ALA A 385 -22.77 -29.52 22.86
C ALA A 385 -22.38 -30.81 23.58
N PRO A 386 -21.21 -31.42 23.29
CA PRO A 386 -20.72 -32.62 23.97
C PRO A 386 -20.50 -32.37 25.46
N ALA A 387 -20.59 -33.43 26.23
CA ALA A 387 -20.19 -33.41 27.64
C ALA A 387 -18.72 -33.02 27.79
N GLY A 388 -18.39 -32.23 28.82
CA GLY A 388 -17.03 -31.78 29.07
C GLY A 388 -16.65 -30.49 28.33
N THR A 389 -17.58 -29.89 27.57
CA THR A 389 -17.43 -28.56 26.96
C THR A 389 -18.17 -27.48 27.78
N SER A 390 -17.96 -26.23 27.44
CA SER A 390 -18.69 -25.08 28.04
C SER A 390 -20.21 -25.14 27.81
N GLY A 391 -20.69 -25.99 26.90
CA GLY A 391 -21.96 -25.77 26.23
C GLY A 391 -21.86 -24.64 25.19
N TRP A 392 -22.93 -24.49 24.41
CA TRP A 392 -23.01 -23.42 23.42
C TRP A 392 -23.30 -22.06 24.10
N TYR A 393 -22.60 -21.02 23.64
CA TYR A 393 -22.76 -19.66 24.15
C TYR A 393 -22.63 -18.63 23.01
N VAL A 394 -23.10 -17.40 23.26
CA VAL A 394 -23.01 -16.30 22.30
C VAL A 394 -21.60 -15.71 22.34
N PRO A 395 -20.87 -15.66 21.21
CA PRO A 395 -19.50 -15.16 21.20
C PRO A 395 -19.41 -13.70 21.62
N SER A 396 -18.33 -13.30 22.28
CA SER A 396 -17.97 -11.90 22.44
C SER A 396 -17.41 -11.33 21.14
N ILE A 397 -17.32 -10.00 21.06
CA ILE A 397 -16.84 -9.35 19.84
C ILE A 397 -15.41 -9.73 19.49
N GLY A 398 -14.52 -9.89 20.46
CA GLY A 398 -13.14 -10.35 20.24
C GLY A 398 -13.09 -11.78 19.72
N GLN A 399 -14.04 -12.65 20.11
CA GLN A 399 -14.17 -14.02 19.60
C GLN A 399 -14.75 -14.05 18.20
N VAL A 400 -15.69 -13.14 17.84
CA VAL A 400 -16.16 -12.98 16.45
C VAL A 400 -15.00 -12.55 15.55
N TRP A 401 -14.17 -11.64 16.01
CA TRP A 401 -12.97 -11.26 15.28
C TRP A 401 -11.98 -12.40 15.07
N ASP A 402 -11.74 -13.22 16.09
CA ASP A 402 -10.89 -14.41 15.95
C ASP A 402 -11.45 -15.40 14.91
N MET A 403 -12.77 -15.59 14.92
CA MET A 403 -13.46 -16.43 13.94
C MET A 403 -13.23 -15.90 12.51
N MET A 404 -13.43 -14.59 12.32
CA MET A 404 -13.25 -13.93 11.02
C MET A 404 -11.77 -13.98 10.56
N ALA A 405 -10.82 -13.71 11.45
CA ALA A 405 -9.40 -13.71 11.12
C ALA A 405 -8.90 -15.12 10.76
N ASN A 406 -9.19 -16.09 11.61
CA ASN A 406 -8.60 -17.41 11.49
C ASN A 406 -9.27 -18.27 10.40
N LEU A 407 -10.54 -18.04 10.12
CA LEU A 407 -11.28 -18.77 9.08
C LEU A 407 -11.54 -17.94 7.82
N GLY A 408 -11.56 -16.61 7.92
CA GLY A 408 -11.92 -15.67 6.84
C GLY A 408 -10.77 -15.26 5.93
N GLY A 409 -9.51 -15.50 6.32
CA GLY A 409 -8.34 -15.26 5.46
C GLY A 409 -7.47 -14.04 5.81
N GLY A 410 -6.32 -13.95 5.17
CA GLY A 410 -5.19 -13.10 5.53
C GLY A 410 -5.42 -11.59 5.51
N GLU A 411 -6.26 -11.06 4.61
CA GLU A 411 -6.56 -9.61 4.59
C GLU A 411 -7.36 -9.19 5.81
N VAL A 412 -8.33 -10.00 6.25
CA VAL A 412 -9.08 -9.76 7.50
C VAL A 412 -8.10 -9.77 8.68
N ALA A 413 -7.24 -10.78 8.73
CA ALA A 413 -6.25 -10.91 9.78
C ALA A 413 -5.26 -9.73 9.82
N ALA A 414 -4.77 -9.25 8.67
CA ALA A 414 -3.87 -8.10 8.57
C ALA A 414 -4.53 -6.80 9.08
N GLN A 415 -5.78 -6.56 8.70
CA GLN A 415 -6.54 -5.39 9.16
C GLN A 415 -6.87 -5.45 10.65
N ILE A 416 -7.18 -6.63 11.18
CA ILE A 416 -7.34 -6.84 12.61
C ILE A 416 -6.04 -6.54 13.36
N LYS A 417 -4.89 -6.92 12.82
CA LYS A 417 -3.58 -6.61 13.41
C LYS A 417 -3.38 -5.11 13.57
N GLU A 418 -3.75 -4.33 12.56
CA GLU A 418 -3.76 -2.87 12.65
C GLU A 418 -4.76 -2.38 13.71
N ALA A 419 -5.98 -2.87 13.67
CA ALA A 419 -7.04 -2.49 14.60
C ALA A 419 -6.76 -2.89 16.07
N ARG A 420 -5.96 -3.92 16.35
CA ARG A 420 -5.50 -4.29 17.70
C ARG A 420 -4.72 -3.19 18.41
N THR A 421 -4.13 -2.27 17.68
CA THR A 421 -3.34 -1.16 18.22
C THR A 421 -4.18 0.02 18.67
N TYR A 422 -5.46 0.07 18.30
CA TYR A 422 -6.35 1.18 18.65
C TYR A 422 -6.93 0.99 20.04
N THR A 423 -6.59 1.95 20.91
CA THR A 423 -7.07 2.02 22.31
C THR A 423 -8.18 3.07 22.50
N ALA A 424 -8.57 3.78 21.45
CA ALA A 424 -9.54 4.85 21.50
C ALA A 424 -10.99 4.36 21.45
N ASP A 425 -11.91 5.23 21.83
CA ASP A 425 -13.36 5.01 21.79
C ASP A 425 -13.79 4.49 20.40
N ILE A 426 -14.24 3.25 20.36
CA ILE A 426 -14.57 2.51 19.15
C ILE A 426 -15.68 3.21 18.37
N SER A 427 -16.65 3.83 19.07
CA SER A 427 -17.80 4.52 18.46
C SER A 427 -17.38 5.65 17.53
N TYR A 428 -16.27 6.32 17.85
CA TYR A 428 -15.76 7.45 17.06
C TYR A 428 -14.95 6.98 15.85
N TYR A 429 -14.11 5.97 16.04
CA TYR A 429 -13.17 5.53 15.01
C TYR A 429 -13.87 4.79 13.85
N TRP A 430 -14.80 3.89 14.16
CA TRP A 430 -15.49 3.07 13.17
C TRP A 430 -16.65 3.78 12.47
N ARG A 431 -17.30 4.72 13.12
CA ARG A 431 -18.36 5.55 12.51
C ARG A 431 -17.84 6.45 11.39
N ASP A 432 -16.60 6.93 11.49
CA ASP A 432 -15.98 7.84 10.53
C ASP A 432 -14.98 7.16 9.57
N HIS A 433 -14.48 5.94 9.88
CA HIS A 433 -13.42 5.24 9.12
C HIS A 433 -13.75 3.76 8.87
N GLY A 434 -14.91 3.30 9.20
CA GLY A 434 -15.29 1.96 9.61
C GLY A 434 -15.58 0.94 8.51
N ARG A 435 -15.22 1.16 7.27
CA ARG A 435 -15.38 0.16 6.22
C ARG A 435 -14.04 -0.40 5.79
N MET A 436 -13.88 -1.70 5.98
CA MET A 436 -12.78 -2.45 5.42
C MET A 436 -13.22 -2.99 4.05
N SER A 437 -12.52 -2.61 2.98
CA SER A 437 -12.71 -3.22 1.67
C SER A 437 -11.70 -4.33 1.49
N LEU A 438 -12.18 -5.55 1.34
CA LEU A 438 -11.35 -6.72 1.07
C LEU A 438 -11.28 -6.97 -0.44
N THR A 439 -10.18 -7.53 -0.90
CA THR A 439 -10.02 -7.95 -2.31
C THR A 439 -10.71 -9.28 -2.61
N TYR A 440 -11.28 -9.92 -1.57
CA TYR A 440 -11.99 -11.19 -1.68
C TYR A 440 -13.26 -11.19 -0.80
N ASP A 441 -14.15 -12.15 -1.05
CA ASP A 441 -15.37 -12.36 -0.27
C ASP A 441 -15.07 -13.16 1.02
N PRO A 442 -15.17 -12.53 2.22
CA PRO A 442 -14.93 -13.22 3.49
C PRO A 442 -15.99 -14.30 3.79
N ILE A 443 -17.23 -14.14 3.31
CA ILE A 443 -18.31 -15.12 3.46
C ILE A 443 -17.98 -16.38 2.68
N GLU A 444 -17.46 -16.24 1.47
CA GLU A 444 -16.99 -17.37 0.68
C GLU A 444 -15.92 -18.16 1.42
N LYS A 445 -14.95 -17.47 2.05
CA LYS A 445 -13.90 -18.10 2.84
C LYS A 445 -14.45 -18.84 4.06
N LEU A 446 -15.33 -18.22 4.84
CA LEU A 446 -16.00 -18.86 5.99
C LEU A 446 -16.79 -20.09 5.55
N ASN A 447 -17.59 -19.97 4.50
CA ASN A 447 -18.37 -21.07 3.97
C ASN A 447 -17.50 -22.19 3.41
N SER A 448 -16.33 -21.86 2.85
CA SER A 448 -15.39 -22.86 2.34
C SER A 448 -14.87 -23.78 3.44
N CYS A 449 -14.76 -23.31 4.69
CA CYS A 449 -14.39 -24.16 5.84
C CYS A 449 -15.42 -25.27 6.10
N MET A 450 -16.67 -25.06 5.70
CA MET A 450 -17.78 -26.01 5.83
C MET A 450 -18.10 -26.75 4.53
N SER A 451 -17.33 -26.57 3.45
CA SER A 451 -17.67 -27.07 2.10
C SER A 451 -17.86 -28.59 2.01
N GLN A 452 -17.14 -29.36 2.83
CA GLN A 452 -17.23 -30.82 2.85
C GLN A 452 -18.34 -31.35 3.77
N ILE A 453 -19.01 -30.49 4.54
CA ILE A 453 -20.11 -30.88 5.42
C ILE A 453 -21.39 -30.96 4.58
N PRO A 454 -22.22 -31.99 4.73
CA PRO A 454 -23.51 -32.09 4.03
C PRO A 454 -24.39 -30.85 4.26
N ASP A 455 -25.10 -30.39 3.24
CA ASP A 455 -25.98 -29.20 3.34
C ASP A 455 -27.12 -29.37 4.35
N SER A 456 -27.52 -30.61 4.66
CA SER A 456 -28.51 -30.90 5.70
C SER A 456 -27.97 -30.70 7.13
N GLU A 457 -26.66 -30.63 7.31
CA GLU A 457 -25.98 -30.57 8.62
C GLU A 457 -25.43 -29.17 8.92
N LYS A 458 -25.38 -28.27 7.94
CA LYS A 458 -24.82 -26.92 8.08
C LYS A 458 -25.80 -25.84 7.62
N GLU A 459 -25.52 -24.61 8.02
CA GLU A 459 -26.11 -23.38 7.50
C GLU A 459 -24.98 -22.45 7.09
N ASN A 460 -24.92 -22.11 5.80
CA ASN A 460 -23.93 -21.18 5.28
C ASN A 460 -24.22 -19.75 5.75
N PHE A 461 -23.16 -18.95 5.88
CA PHE A 461 -23.30 -17.50 5.99
C PHE A 461 -23.84 -16.95 4.66
N THR A 462 -24.70 -15.95 4.74
CA THR A 462 -25.28 -15.27 3.58
C THR A 462 -24.83 -13.82 3.53
N HIS A 463 -24.79 -13.24 2.34
CA HIS A 463 -24.46 -11.83 2.16
C HIS A 463 -25.56 -10.90 2.64
N SER A 464 -25.17 -9.71 3.06
CA SER A 464 -26.06 -8.60 3.29
C SER A 464 -26.36 -7.89 1.96
N ASN A 465 -27.62 -7.83 1.57
CA ASN A 465 -28.06 -7.04 0.43
C ASN A 465 -28.37 -5.61 0.88
N LYS A 466 -27.37 -4.71 0.85
CA LYS A 466 -27.51 -3.25 1.06
C LYS A 466 -28.15 -2.76 2.38
N ARG A 467 -27.61 -1.65 2.89
CA ARG A 467 -28.17 -0.88 4.01
C ARG A 467 -29.68 -0.68 3.84
N GLY A 468 -30.49 -1.29 4.69
CA GLY A 468 -31.94 -1.07 4.79
C GLY A 468 -32.83 -2.20 4.29
N GLU A 469 -32.30 -3.32 3.81
CA GLU A 469 -33.11 -4.49 3.43
C GLU A 469 -32.84 -5.65 4.41
N SER A 470 -33.90 -6.40 4.72
CA SER A 470 -34.00 -7.36 5.83
C SER A 470 -33.27 -8.70 5.67
N ASN A 471 -32.20 -8.77 4.88
CA ASN A 471 -31.43 -10.00 4.63
C ASN A 471 -29.93 -9.80 4.93
N LEU A 472 -29.63 -9.18 6.04
CA LEU A 472 -28.29 -8.78 6.42
C LEU A 472 -27.55 -9.95 7.10
N CYS A 473 -26.31 -10.23 6.67
CA CYS A 473 -25.41 -11.06 7.48
C CYS A 473 -24.76 -10.18 8.55
N GLU A 474 -25.46 -9.99 9.64
CA GLU A 474 -24.98 -9.29 10.83
C GLU A 474 -24.70 -10.32 11.90
N ILE A 475 -23.42 -10.54 12.21
CA ILE A 475 -23.05 -11.47 13.26
C ILE A 475 -23.14 -10.77 14.60
N LEU A 476 -24.05 -11.26 15.44
CA LEU A 476 -24.26 -10.78 16.80
C LEU A 476 -23.09 -11.19 17.72
N SER A 477 -22.68 -10.28 18.57
CA SER A 477 -21.84 -10.60 19.73
C SER A 477 -22.60 -10.44 21.08
N SER A 478 -22.06 -11.05 22.12
CA SER A 478 -22.55 -10.86 23.51
C SER A 478 -22.05 -9.56 24.14
N SER A 479 -21.16 -8.84 23.46
CA SER A 479 -20.56 -7.61 23.97
C SER A 479 -21.53 -6.44 23.86
N LEU A 480 -21.80 -5.77 24.98
CA LEU A 480 -22.55 -4.52 25.02
C LEU A 480 -21.60 -3.34 24.93
N TYR A 481 -21.96 -2.33 24.13
CA TYR A 481 -21.20 -1.08 24.05
C TYR A 481 -21.39 -0.24 25.31
N ASP A 482 -22.62 -0.03 25.71
CA ASP A 482 -22.99 0.59 26.97
C ASP A 482 -24.32 0.04 27.51
N ASN A 483 -24.57 0.27 28.80
CA ASN A 483 -25.80 -0.18 29.46
C ASN A 483 -26.90 0.88 29.52
N THR A 484 -26.67 2.08 28.97
CA THR A 484 -27.66 3.15 29.00
C THR A 484 -28.59 3.12 27.81
N ASP A 485 -28.06 2.76 26.62
CA ASP A 485 -28.80 2.82 25.35
C ASP A 485 -29.12 1.44 24.74
N GLY A 486 -28.61 0.35 25.35
CA GLY A 486 -28.84 -1.02 24.88
C GLY A 486 -28.19 -1.35 23.55
N ASN A 487 -27.04 -0.77 23.30
CA ASN A 487 -26.30 -0.98 22.07
C ASN A 487 -25.40 -2.21 22.18
N VAL A 488 -25.44 -3.06 21.17
CA VAL A 488 -24.62 -4.29 21.04
C VAL A 488 -23.61 -4.14 19.93
N CYS A 489 -22.48 -4.83 20.06
CA CYS A 489 -21.46 -4.88 19.02
C CYS A 489 -21.82 -5.95 18.01
N VAL A 490 -21.84 -5.59 16.73
CA VAL A 490 -22.19 -6.47 15.60
C VAL A 490 -21.18 -6.36 14.49
N PHE A 491 -21.14 -7.39 13.66
CA PHE A 491 -20.27 -7.50 12.51
C PHE A 491 -21.10 -7.59 11.23
N TRP A 492 -20.88 -6.65 10.31
CA TRP A 492 -21.61 -6.58 9.04
C TRP A 492 -20.74 -7.12 7.92
N LEU A 493 -21.27 -8.03 7.13
CA LEU A 493 -20.62 -8.64 5.97
C LEU A 493 -21.43 -8.29 4.71
N TYR A 494 -20.86 -7.49 3.82
CA TYR A 494 -21.51 -7.03 2.60
C TYR A 494 -21.17 -7.93 1.39
N ASP A 495 -22.03 -7.92 0.40
CA ASP A 495 -21.89 -8.68 -0.86
C ASP A 495 -20.78 -8.12 -1.78
N ASP A 496 -20.30 -6.92 -1.52
CA ASP A 496 -19.20 -6.28 -2.26
C ASP A 496 -17.81 -6.52 -1.62
N GLY A 497 -17.70 -7.46 -0.66
CA GLY A 497 -16.47 -7.75 0.06
C GLY A 497 -16.14 -6.75 1.16
N GLN A 498 -17.06 -5.83 1.48
CA GLN A 498 -16.84 -4.91 2.60
C GLN A 498 -17.22 -5.57 3.92
N ILE A 499 -16.44 -5.25 4.95
CA ILE A 499 -16.75 -5.60 6.34
C ILE A 499 -16.91 -4.30 7.11
N GLU A 500 -17.94 -4.22 7.94
CA GLU A 500 -18.17 -3.11 8.86
C GLU A 500 -18.38 -3.67 10.27
N PHE A 501 -17.66 -3.09 11.22
CA PHE A 501 -17.93 -3.29 12.62
C PHE A 501 -18.82 -2.15 13.09
N GLU A 502 -19.96 -2.44 13.70
CA GLU A 502 -20.91 -1.41 14.10
C GLU A 502 -21.47 -1.69 15.50
N ILE A 503 -22.03 -0.63 16.07
CA ILE A 503 -22.79 -0.63 17.28
C ILE A 503 -24.25 -0.46 16.90
N ASP A 504 -25.07 -1.43 17.21
CA ASP A 504 -26.47 -1.42 16.81
C ASP A 504 -27.42 -1.73 17.98
N TRP A 505 -28.72 -1.54 17.76
CA TRP A 505 -29.73 -1.69 18.81
C TRP A 505 -29.95 -3.17 19.15
N SER A 506 -29.97 -3.50 20.45
CA SER A 506 -30.18 -4.87 20.95
C SER A 506 -31.51 -5.50 20.52
N ASN A 507 -32.48 -4.70 20.10
CA ASN A 507 -33.79 -5.15 19.63
C ASN A 507 -33.87 -5.37 18.11
N ASN A 508 -32.80 -5.11 17.35
CA ASN A 508 -32.71 -5.50 15.95
C ASN A 508 -32.53 -7.02 15.79
N THR A 509 -32.60 -7.51 14.56
CA THR A 509 -32.48 -8.94 14.27
C THR A 509 -31.13 -9.26 13.65
N TYR A 510 -30.44 -10.27 14.18
CA TYR A 510 -29.07 -10.63 13.86
C TYR A 510 -28.92 -12.12 13.58
N VAL A 511 -27.83 -12.50 12.93
CA VAL A 511 -27.37 -13.88 12.83
C VAL A 511 -26.53 -14.19 14.10
N CYS A 512 -26.98 -15.13 14.91
CA CYS A 512 -26.20 -15.61 16.04
C CYS A 512 -25.51 -16.92 15.65
N ARG A 513 -24.21 -16.91 15.55
CA ARG A 513 -23.38 -18.11 15.34
C ARG A 513 -22.78 -18.53 16.68
N PRO A 514 -23.37 -19.54 17.37
CA PRO A 514 -22.87 -19.98 18.66
C PRO A 514 -21.45 -20.52 18.59
N ILE A 515 -20.76 -20.42 19.71
CA ILE A 515 -19.46 -21.06 19.90
C ILE A 515 -19.46 -21.87 21.19
N LEU A 516 -18.51 -22.76 21.30
CA LEU A 516 -18.21 -23.47 22.54
C LEU A 516 -16.69 -23.52 22.79
N SER A 517 -16.29 -23.70 24.05
CA SER A 517 -14.93 -24.03 24.45
C SER A 517 -14.83 -25.47 24.95
N PHE A 518 -13.67 -26.13 24.75
CA PHE A 518 -13.46 -27.53 25.06
C PHE A 518 -12.06 -27.88 25.58
#